data_6c331e1a34ec3ee9a36447f6504d4ecb
#
_entry.id   6c331e1a34ec3ee9a36447f6504d4ecb
#
_cell.length_a   1.000
_cell.length_b   1.000
_cell.length_c   1.000
_cell.angle_alpha   90.00
_cell.angle_beta   90.00
_cell.angle_gamma   90.00
#
_symmetry.space_group_name_H-M   'P 1'
#
loop_
_entity.id
_entity.type
_entity.pdbx_description
1 polymer ?
#
loop_
_entity_poly.entity_id
_entity_poly.type
_entity_poly.pdbx_seq_one_letter_code
_entity_poly.pdbx_strand_id
1 'polypeptide(L)'
;MKRRLDLGLSLVHSPEVLFLDEPTTGLDPGSRRVLWDEIKRLRDNGVTIILTTQYLEEADELADRIAIIDEGLVVAEGTSDELKASIGGDVITFAFDSDDDLENAKNILSNTVQEKNELRLTVEDGASKIPGYLKDLNGQGVEVSSVSANKPTLDDVFLEVTGYRLEGSEESPTPDEKSDR
;
A
#
# COMPACT_ATOMS: atom_id res chain seq x y z
N MET A 1 25.07 -7.00 -0.52
CA MET A 1 25.80 -8.23 -0.05
C MET A 1 25.65 -8.47 1.45
N LYS A 2 25.68 -7.47 2.33
CA LYS A 2 25.65 -7.65 3.81
C LYS A 2 24.36 -8.38 4.28
N ARG A 3 23.17 -7.91 3.90
CA ARG A 3 21.87 -8.50 4.33
C ARG A 3 21.71 -9.98 3.96
N ARG A 4 22.15 -10.39 2.76
CA ARG A 4 22.13 -11.81 2.34
C ARG A 4 23.08 -12.68 3.17
N LEU A 5 24.22 -12.12 3.59
CA LEU A 5 25.16 -12.81 4.48
C LEU A 5 24.57 -12.95 5.88
N ASP A 6 23.94 -11.89 6.40
CA ASP A 6 23.30 -11.90 7.73
C ASP A 6 22.21 -12.98 7.79
N LEU A 7 21.34 -13.06 6.75
CA LEU A 7 20.36 -14.13 6.63
C LEU A 7 21.03 -15.51 6.57
N GLY A 8 22.08 -15.67 5.74
CA GLY A 8 22.80 -16.96 5.65
C GLY A 8 23.42 -17.39 6.98
N LEU A 9 23.96 -16.45 7.76
CA LEU A 9 24.52 -16.74 9.09
C LEU A 9 23.43 -17.17 10.09
N SER A 10 22.24 -16.57 10.06
CA SER A 10 21.13 -16.93 10.95
C SER A 10 20.58 -18.34 10.67
N LEU A 11 20.84 -18.91 9.49
CA LEU A 11 20.39 -20.23 9.09
C LEU A 11 21.36 -21.39 9.42
N VAL A 12 22.58 -21.08 9.88
CA VAL A 12 23.62 -22.11 10.17
C VAL A 12 23.15 -23.16 11.16
N HIS A 13 22.29 -22.78 12.11
CA HIS A 13 21.78 -23.66 13.16
C HIS A 13 20.41 -24.27 12.84
N SER A 14 19.91 -24.12 11.60
CA SER A 14 18.58 -24.63 11.20
C SER A 14 17.46 -24.25 12.19
N PRO A 15 17.23 -22.96 12.44
CA PRO A 15 16.26 -22.51 13.42
C PRO A 15 14.83 -22.87 13.01
N GLU A 16 13.97 -23.17 13.99
CA GLU A 16 12.53 -23.33 13.78
C GLU A 16 11.81 -21.99 13.65
N VAL A 17 12.37 -20.92 14.25
CA VAL A 17 11.83 -19.54 14.23
C VAL A 17 12.93 -18.57 13.83
N LEU A 18 12.64 -17.69 12.89
CA LEU A 18 13.54 -16.67 12.38
C LEU A 18 12.90 -15.27 12.55
N PHE A 19 13.65 -14.37 13.19
CA PHE A 19 13.26 -12.95 13.31
C PHE A 19 14.05 -12.11 12.31
N LEU A 20 13.33 -11.36 11.48
CA LEU A 20 13.90 -10.47 10.48
C LEU A 20 13.43 -9.05 10.73
N ASP A 21 14.36 -8.17 11.06
CA ASP A 21 14.07 -6.76 11.30
C ASP A 21 14.42 -5.96 10.06
N GLU A 22 13.40 -5.40 9.38
CA GLU A 22 13.51 -4.65 8.12
C GLU A 22 14.48 -5.29 7.10
N PRO A 23 14.27 -6.54 6.68
CA PRO A 23 15.30 -7.31 5.97
C PRO A 23 15.70 -6.71 4.63
N THR A 24 14.81 -5.96 3.95
CA THR A 24 15.04 -5.42 2.60
C THR A 24 15.40 -3.95 2.58
N THR A 25 15.46 -3.28 3.73
CA THR A 25 15.81 -1.86 3.80
C THR A 25 17.16 -1.56 3.17
N GLY A 26 17.16 -0.58 2.24
CA GLY A 26 18.35 -0.16 1.48
C GLY A 26 18.75 -1.10 0.34
N LEU A 27 17.93 -2.06 -0.02
CA LEU A 27 18.12 -2.89 -1.22
C LEU A 27 17.45 -2.26 -2.44
N ASP A 28 18.07 -2.46 -3.61
CA ASP A 28 17.42 -2.19 -4.89
C ASP A 28 16.27 -3.17 -5.16
N PRO A 29 15.29 -2.84 -6.04
CA PRO A 29 14.12 -3.69 -6.28
C PRO A 29 14.46 -5.11 -6.73
N GLY A 30 15.51 -5.29 -7.53
CA GLY A 30 15.96 -6.61 -7.97
C GLY A 30 16.49 -7.46 -6.81
N SER A 31 17.32 -6.88 -5.96
CA SER A 31 17.86 -7.54 -4.77
C SER A 31 16.77 -7.84 -3.73
N ARG A 32 15.74 -6.97 -3.61
CA ARG A 32 14.59 -7.18 -2.73
C ARG A 32 13.83 -8.45 -3.14
N ARG A 33 13.47 -8.58 -4.42
CA ARG A 33 12.77 -9.78 -4.94
C ARG A 33 13.53 -11.08 -4.67
N VAL A 34 14.86 -11.08 -4.91
CA VAL A 34 15.69 -12.26 -4.62
C VAL A 34 15.66 -12.63 -3.13
N LEU A 35 15.62 -11.66 -2.23
CA LEU A 35 15.52 -11.92 -0.80
C LEU A 35 14.13 -12.43 -0.41
N TRP A 36 13.07 -11.90 -1.02
CA TRP A 36 11.70 -12.39 -0.84
C TRP A 36 11.55 -13.86 -1.25
N ASP A 37 12.11 -14.24 -2.40
CA ASP A 37 12.10 -15.64 -2.85
C ASP A 37 12.79 -16.58 -1.86
N GLU A 38 13.89 -16.12 -1.24
CA GLU A 38 14.59 -16.90 -0.22
C GLU A 38 13.78 -17.01 1.07
N ILE A 39 13.12 -15.92 1.51
CA ILE A 39 12.22 -15.92 2.68
C ILE A 39 11.05 -16.88 2.45
N LYS A 40 10.40 -16.83 1.27
CA LYS A 40 9.32 -17.75 0.90
C LYS A 40 9.79 -19.19 0.93
N ARG A 41 10.98 -19.48 0.37
CA ARG A 41 11.55 -20.81 0.40
C ARG A 41 11.79 -21.34 1.81
N LEU A 42 12.24 -20.50 2.74
CA LEU A 42 12.41 -20.87 4.15
C LEU A 42 11.07 -21.18 4.83
N ARG A 43 10.06 -20.33 4.62
CA ARG A 43 8.70 -20.56 5.10
C ARG A 43 8.13 -21.88 4.57
N ASP A 44 8.25 -22.13 3.28
CA ASP A 44 7.76 -23.34 2.62
C ASP A 44 8.47 -24.62 3.12
N ASN A 45 9.69 -24.47 3.65
CA ASN A 45 10.44 -25.54 4.34
C ASN A 45 10.08 -25.67 5.83
N GLY A 46 9.07 -24.95 6.33
CA GLY A 46 8.55 -25.08 7.68
C GLY A 46 9.19 -24.16 8.72
N VAL A 47 10.02 -23.20 8.33
CA VAL A 47 10.55 -22.19 9.26
C VAL A 47 9.47 -21.16 9.57
N THR A 48 9.17 -20.93 10.83
CA THR A 48 8.30 -19.83 11.24
C THR A 48 9.08 -18.51 11.15
N ILE A 49 8.54 -17.52 10.42
CA ILE A 49 9.23 -16.25 10.20
C ILE A 49 8.39 -15.12 10.81
N ILE A 50 9.04 -14.31 11.63
CA ILE A 50 8.49 -13.05 12.14
C ILE A 50 9.35 -11.95 11.53
N LEU A 51 8.73 -11.09 10.71
CA LEU A 51 9.43 -9.97 10.09
C LEU A 51 8.79 -8.64 10.48
N THR A 52 9.60 -7.61 10.64
CA THR A 52 9.16 -6.22 10.68
C THR A 52 9.48 -5.54 9.37
N THR A 53 8.61 -4.68 8.90
CA THR A 53 8.86 -3.89 7.69
C THR A 53 8.03 -2.60 7.70
N GLN A 54 8.55 -1.56 7.06
CA GLN A 54 7.83 -0.36 6.69
C GLN A 54 7.29 -0.41 5.24
N TYR A 55 7.65 -1.44 4.47
CA TYR A 55 7.19 -1.63 3.11
C TYR A 55 5.96 -2.54 3.09
N LEU A 56 4.79 -1.94 2.87
CA LEU A 56 3.52 -2.68 2.87
C LEU A 56 3.45 -3.72 1.75
N GLU A 57 4.12 -3.45 0.60
CA GLU A 57 4.29 -4.43 -0.47
C GLU A 57 5.02 -5.70 0.01
N GLU A 58 6.04 -5.55 0.88
CA GLU A 58 6.75 -6.69 1.46
C GLU A 58 5.84 -7.52 2.38
N ALA A 59 5.04 -6.85 3.21
CA ALA A 59 4.07 -7.52 4.05
C ALA A 59 3.01 -8.27 3.23
N ASP A 60 2.49 -7.63 2.16
CA ASP A 60 1.51 -8.22 1.25
C ASP A 60 2.04 -9.47 0.54
N GLU A 61 3.30 -9.44 0.13
CA GLU A 61 3.94 -10.51 -0.64
C GLU A 61 4.41 -11.70 0.22
N LEU A 62 4.77 -11.47 1.48
CA LEU A 62 5.45 -12.47 2.30
C LEU A 62 4.61 -13.02 3.45
N ALA A 63 3.73 -12.23 4.04
CA ALA A 63 3.10 -12.56 5.30
C ALA A 63 1.81 -13.37 5.12
N ASP A 64 1.66 -14.43 5.91
CA ASP A 64 0.39 -15.14 6.05
C ASP A 64 -0.57 -14.37 6.97
N ARG A 65 -0.03 -13.64 7.96
CA ARG A 65 -0.76 -12.73 8.85
C ARG A 65 0.04 -11.46 9.08
N ILE A 66 -0.68 -10.35 9.19
CA ILE A 66 -0.14 -9.01 9.33
C ILE A 66 -0.71 -8.40 10.60
N ALA A 67 0.13 -7.74 11.39
CA ALA A 67 -0.27 -6.88 12.49
C ALA A 67 0.25 -5.47 12.22
N ILE A 68 -0.66 -4.50 12.14
CA ILE A 68 -0.32 -3.07 12.01
C ILE A 68 -0.16 -2.52 13.41
N ILE A 69 1.01 -1.91 13.67
CA ILE A 69 1.35 -1.33 14.98
C ILE A 69 1.46 0.18 14.81
N ASP A 70 0.72 0.92 15.62
CA ASP A 70 0.77 2.36 15.71
C ASP A 70 0.80 2.80 17.17
N GLU A 71 1.67 3.77 17.52
CA GLU A 71 1.90 4.25 18.88
C GLU A 71 2.10 3.12 19.94
N GLY A 72 2.70 2.00 19.52
CA GLY A 72 2.96 0.84 20.39
C GLY A 72 1.77 -0.08 20.61
N LEU A 73 0.66 0.12 19.91
CA LEU A 73 -0.53 -0.72 19.97
C LEU A 73 -0.77 -1.42 18.63
N VAL A 74 -1.32 -2.65 18.68
CA VAL A 74 -1.83 -3.31 17.48
C VAL A 74 -3.17 -2.69 17.14
N VAL A 75 -3.23 -1.94 16.01
CA VAL A 75 -4.44 -1.24 15.55
C VAL A 75 -5.24 -2.04 14.53
N ALA A 76 -4.62 -2.97 13.82
CA ALA A 76 -5.29 -3.94 12.94
C ALA A 76 -4.48 -5.23 12.85
N GLU A 77 -5.17 -6.37 12.68
CA GLU A 77 -4.54 -7.68 12.52
C GLU A 77 -5.41 -8.58 11.63
N GLY A 78 -4.78 -9.30 10.72
CA GLY A 78 -5.47 -10.25 9.82
C GLY A 78 -4.57 -10.76 8.71
N THR A 79 -5.14 -11.52 7.78
CA THR A 79 -4.51 -11.78 6.48
C THR A 79 -4.55 -10.52 5.63
N SER A 80 -3.72 -10.44 4.59
CA SER A 80 -3.76 -9.31 3.65
C SER A 80 -5.16 -9.11 3.05
N ASP A 81 -5.81 -10.18 2.63
CA ASP A 81 -7.15 -10.13 2.07
C ASP A 81 -8.22 -9.67 3.07
N GLU A 82 -8.16 -10.14 4.33
CA GLU A 82 -9.06 -9.70 5.39
C GLU A 82 -8.90 -8.20 5.67
N LEU A 83 -7.66 -7.71 5.77
CA LEU A 83 -7.37 -6.31 6.00
C LEU A 83 -7.85 -5.42 4.83
N LYS A 84 -7.56 -5.81 3.59
CA LYS A 84 -8.06 -5.10 2.39
C LYS A 84 -9.58 -5.10 2.31
N ALA A 85 -10.23 -6.22 2.65
CA ALA A 85 -11.68 -6.30 2.66
C ALA A 85 -12.34 -5.41 3.72
N SER A 86 -11.64 -5.08 4.82
CA SER A 86 -12.17 -4.19 5.86
C SER A 86 -12.42 -2.75 5.35
N ILE A 87 -11.73 -2.33 4.29
CA ILE A 87 -11.94 -1.04 3.61
C ILE A 87 -13.36 -0.94 3.00
N GLY A 88 -13.96 -2.07 2.60
CA GLY A 88 -15.39 -2.14 2.26
C GLY A 88 -15.76 -1.70 0.84
N GLY A 89 -14.81 -1.50 -0.07
CA GLY A 89 -15.11 -1.09 -1.46
C GLY A 89 -13.88 -0.85 -2.31
N ASP A 90 -14.09 -0.28 -3.50
CA ASP A 90 -12.99 0.19 -4.35
C ASP A 90 -12.55 1.59 -3.89
N VAL A 91 -11.28 1.89 -4.02
CA VAL A 91 -10.72 3.22 -3.75
C VAL A 91 -10.68 4.01 -5.05
N ILE A 92 -11.46 5.10 -5.12
CA ILE A 92 -11.38 6.08 -6.20
C ILE A 92 -10.40 7.16 -5.80
N THR A 93 -9.42 7.43 -6.65
CA THR A 93 -8.46 8.52 -6.49
C THR A 93 -8.70 9.56 -7.57
N PHE A 94 -8.91 10.82 -7.17
CA PHE A 94 -8.98 12.00 -8.04
C PHE A 94 -7.73 12.84 -7.82
N ALA A 95 -6.99 13.16 -8.87
CA ALA A 95 -5.84 14.07 -8.82
C ALA A 95 -6.21 15.44 -9.40
N PHE A 96 -5.60 16.48 -8.84
CA PHE A 96 -5.85 17.88 -9.22
C PHE A 96 -4.53 18.60 -9.46
N ASP A 97 -4.49 19.45 -10.49
CA ASP A 97 -3.32 20.28 -10.79
C ASP A 97 -3.35 21.61 -10.05
N SER A 98 -4.52 22.00 -9.54
CA SER A 98 -4.78 23.26 -8.84
C SER A 98 -5.23 23.02 -7.39
N ASP A 99 -4.65 23.77 -6.45
CA ASP A 99 -5.07 23.77 -5.05
C ASP A 99 -6.52 24.27 -4.88
N ASP A 100 -6.97 25.20 -5.74
CA ASP A 100 -8.33 25.72 -5.72
C ASP A 100 -9.34 24.62 -6.13
N ASP A 101 -9.01 23.83 -7.16
CA ASP A 101 -9.85 22.71 -7.58
C ASP A 101 -9.90 21.61 -6.50
N LEU A 102 -8.77 21.32 -5.87
CA LEU A 102 -8.71 20.37 -4.76
C LEU A 102 -9.62 20.78 -3.59
N GLU A 103 -9.55 22.04 -3.16
CA GLU A 103 -10.38 22.56 -2.08
C GLU A 103 -11.87 22.60 -2.47
N ASN A 104 -12.20 22.97 -3.69
CA ASN A 104 -13.58 22.94 -4.19
C ASN A 104 -14.10 21.49 -4.26
N ALA A 105 -13.28 20.54 -4.72
CA ALA A 105 -13.64 19.13 -4.78
C ALA A 105 -13.96 18.55 -3.40
N LYS A 106 -13.23 18.93 -2.33
CA LYS A 106 -13.53 18.52 -0.95
C LYS A 106 -14.90 18.93 -0.48
N ASN A 107 -15.37 20.09 -0.93
CA ASN A 107 -16.70 20.59 -0.57
C ASN A 107 -17.83 19.85 -1.30
N ILE A 108 -17.51 19.22 -2.44
CA ILE A 108 -18.46 18.47 -3.29
C ILE A 108 -18.47 17.00 -2.91
N LEU A 109 -17.27 16.41 -2.74
CA LEU A 109 -17.10 15.00 -2.42
C LEU A 109 -17.12 14.80 -0.90
N SER A 110 -17.95 13.88 -0.42
CA SER A 110 -18.04 13.53 0.99
C SER A 110 -17.12 12.34 1.31
N ASN A 111 -16.66 12.27 2.57
CA ASN A 111 -15.85 11.15 3.07
C ASN A 111 -14.56 10.92 2.26
N THR A 112 -13.88 12.01 1.91
CA THR A 112 -12.61 11.96 1.22
C THR A 112 -11.44 12.05 2.18
N VAL A 113 -10.37 11.31 1.88
CA VAL A 113 -9.06 11.47 2.50
C VAL A 113 -8.17 12.21 1.52
N GLN A 114 -7.55 13.31 1.97
CA GLN A 114 -6.61 14.07 1.13
C GLN A 114 -5.21 13.54 1.30
N GLU A 115 -4.54 13.40 0.16
CA GLU A 115 -3.11 13.12 0.10
C GLU A 115 -2.46 13.99 -0.96
N LYS A 116 -1.56 14.90 -0.54
CA LYS A 116 -0.94 15.90 -1.43
C LYS A 116 -2.02 16.62 -2.27
N ASN A 117 -1.99 16.43 -3.61
CA ASN A 117 -2.94 16.96 -4.58
C ASN A 117 -4.02 15.95 -5.02
N GLU A 118 -4.25 14.90 -4.23
CA GLU A 118 -5.24 13.87 -4.50
C GLU A 118 -6.33 13.84 -3.44
N LEU A 119 -7.54 13.45 -3.86
CA LEU A 119 -8.63 13.05 -2.98
C LEU A 119 -8.98 11.59 -3.24
N ARG A 120 -9.06 10.82 -2.16
CA ARG A 120 -9.43 9.41 -2.19
C ARG A 120 -10.75 9.21 -1.48
N LEU A 121 -11.60 8.36 -2.03
CA LEU A 121 -12.82 7.92 -1.39
C LEU A 121 -13.07 6.45 -1.65
N THR A 122 -13.64 5.78 -0.65
CA THR A 122 -13.99 4.36 -0.75
C THR A 122 -15.46 4.21 -1.10
N VAL A 123 -15.77 3.42 -2.12
CA VAL A 123 -17.14 3.17 -2.58
C VAL A 123 -17.29 1.76 -3.14
N GLU A 124 -18.45 1.17 -2.95
CA GLU A 124 -18.81 -0.07 -3.65
C GLU A 124 -18.92 0.21 -5.15
N ASP A 125 -18.33 -0.66 -5.98
CA ASP A 125 -18.35 -0.60 -7.45
C ASP A 125 -17.84 0.78 -7.98
N GLY A 126 -16.63 1.14 -7.58
CA GLY A 126 -16.03 2.43 -7.83
C GLY A 126 -16.01 2.82 -9.29
N ALA A 127 -15.64 1.90 -10.19
CA ALA A 127 -15.54 2.18 -11.62
C ALA A 127 -16.86 2.66 -12.23
N SER A 128 -18.00 2.13 -11.79
CA SER A 128 -19.33 2.54 -12.29
C SER A 128 -19.75 3.93 -11.79
N LYS A 129 -19.21 4.37 -10.64
CA LYS A 129 -19.55 5.65 -10.01
C LYS A 129 -18.75 6.83 -10.50
N ILE A 130 -17.55 6.62 -11.09
CA ILE A 130 -16.70 7.68 -11.62
C ILE A 130 -17.44 8.67 -12.51
N PRO A 131 -18.26 8.26 -13.50
CA PRO A 131 -18.95 9.22 -14.36
C PRO A 131 -19.89 10.18 -13.62
N GLY A 132 -20.50 9.70 -12.53
CA GLY A 132 -21.35 10.53 -11.66
C GLY A 132 -20.55 11.59 -10.95
N TYR A 133 -19.46 11.20 -10.29
CA TYR A 133 -18.58 12.14 -9.59
C TYR A 133 -17.96 13.20 -10.53
N LEU A 134 -17.47 12.78 -11.71
CA LEU A 134 -16.93 13.71 -12.70
C LEU A 134 -17.98 14.71 -13.19
N LYS A 135 -19.24 14.28 -13.35
CA LYS A 135 -20.33 15.19 -13.73
C LYS A 135 -20.59 16.24 -12.65
N ASP A 136 -20.58 15.82 -11.37
CA ASP A 136 -20.84 16.72 -10.24
C ASP A 136 -19.70 17.74 -10.08
N LEU A 137 -18.43 17.29 -10.20
CA LEU A 137 -17.24 18.14 -10.13
C LEU A 137 -17.22 19.15 -11.31
N ASN A 138 -17.35 18.67 -12.54
CA ASN A 138 -17.36 19.52 -13.73
C ASN A 138 -18.55 20.51 -13.73
N GLY A 139 -19.70 20.10 -13.17
CA GLY A 139 -20.90 20.95 -13.04
C GLY A 139 -20.68 22.17 -12.14
N GLN A 140 -19.68 22.12 -11.27
CA GLN A 140 -19.25 23.22 -10.39
C GLN A 140 -17.92 23.87 -10.83
N GLY A 141 -17.43 23.53 -12.01
CA GLY A 141 -16.23 24.13 -12.61
C GLY A 141 -14.91 23.62 -12.03
N VAL A 142 -14.92 22.44 -11.39
CA VAL A 142 -13.72 21.78 -10.87
C VAL A 142 -13.12 20.91 -11.96
N GLU A 143 -11.83 21.13 -12.29
CA GLU A 143 -11.08 20.35 -13.26
C GLU A 143 -10.33 19.22 -12.55
N VAL A 144 -10.54 17.97 -13.02
CA VAL A 144 -9.84 16.77 -12.54
C VAL A 144 -8.76 16.40 -13.54
N SER A 145 -7.49 16.34 -13.12
CA SER A 145 -6.38 15.97 -14.00
C SER A 145 -6.32 14.48 -14.28
N SER A 146 -6.63 13.64 -13.29
CA SER A 146 -6.77 12.21 -13.50
C SER A 146 -7.73 11.57 -12.49
N VAL A 147 -8.29 10.40 -12.86
CA VAL A 147 -9.14 9.60 -11.98
C VAL A 147 -8.86 8.11 -12.19
N SER A 148 -8.76 7.36 -11.10
CA SER A 148 -8.65 5.90 -11.12
C SER A 148 -9.55 5.26 -10.08
N ALA A 149 -9.95 3.99 -10.33
CA ALA A 149 -10.61 3.16 -9.34
C ALA A 149 -9.84 1.83 -9.23
N ASN A 150 -9.38 1.53 -8.05
CA ASN A 150 -8.56 0.36 -7.78
C ASN A 150 -9.14 -0.43 -6.59
N LYS A 151 -8.79 -1.71 -6.52
CA LYS A 151 -9.04 -2.47 -5.30
C LYS A 151 -8.17 -1.91 -4.16
N PRO A 152 -8.64 -1.98 -2.90
CA PRO A 152 -7.87 -1.55 -1.75
C PRO A 152 -6.50 -2.22 -1.68
N THR A 153 -5.51 -1.46 -1.24
CA THR A 153 -4.15 -1.92 -0.95
C THR A 153 -3.92 -1.94 0.57
N LEU A 154 -2.82 -2.52 1.03
CA LEU A 154 -2.43 -2.39 2.44
C LEU A 154 -2.08 -0.94 2.81
N ASP A 155 -1.65 -0.11 1.84
CA ASP A 155 -1.43 1.32 2.06
C ASP A 155 -2.73 2.05 2.42
N ASP A 156 -3.84 1.68 1.76
CA ASP A 156 -5.15 2.24 2.06
C ASP A 156 -5.63 1.79 3.46
N VAL A 157 -5.40 0.53 3.83
CA VAL A 157 -5.68 0.02 5.18
C VAL A 157 -4.88 0.78 6.22
N PHE A 158 -3.56 0.92 6.01
CA PHE A 158 -2.69 1.63 6.94
C PHE A 158 -3.14 3.08 7.13
N LEU A 159 -3.43 3.79 6.04
CA LEU A 159 -3.90 5.16 6.06
C LEU A 159 -5.24 5.29 6.83
N GLU A 160 -6.16 4.35 6.64
CA GLU A 160 -7.45 4.38 7.33
C GLU A 160 -7.33 4.16 8.84
N VAL A 161 -6.49 3.21 9.28
CA VAL A 161 -6.39 2.88 10.71
C VAL A 161 -5.46 3.79 11.50
N THR A 162 -4.48 4.47 10.85
CA THR A 162 -3.50 5.37 11.50
C THR A 162 -3.75 6.84 11.21
N GLY A 163 -4.45 7.16 10.10
CA GLY A 163 -4.66 8.53 9.63
C GLY A 163 -3.46 9.17 8.91
N TYR A 164 -2.37 8.43 8.69
CA TYR A 164 -1.18 8.89 7.96
C TYR A 164 -0.53 7.74 7.18
N ARG A 165 0.31 8.07 6.17
CA ARG A 165 1.07 7.06 5.39
C ARG A 165 2.45 6.81 5.97
N LEU A 166 2.97 5.60 5.71
CA LEU A 166 4.37 5.27 5.98
C LEU A 166 5.29 6.04 5.02
N GLU A 167 6.36 6.65 5.56
CA GLU A 167 7.41 7.24 4.74
C GLU A 167 8.11 6.13 3.92
N GLY A 168 8.11 6.26 2.58
CA GLY A 168 8.78 5.31 1.68
C GLY A 168 7.89 4.26 1.01
N SER A 169 6.56 4.31 1.18
CA SER A 169 5.65 3.59 0.29
C SER A 169 5.81 4.13 -1.14
N GLU A 170 6.33 3.29 -2.05
CA GLU A 170 6.57 3.69 -3.45
C GLU A 170 5.22 3.98 -4.12
N GLU A 171 5.12 5.13 -4.79
CA GLU A 171 4.04 5.45 -5.71
C GLU A 171 3.97 4.33 -6.76
N SER A 172 2.82 3.67 -6.89
CA SER A 172 2.59 2.73 -7.99
C SER A 172 2.86 3.46 -9.30
N PRO A 173 3.69 2.93 -10.23
CA PRO A 173 4.02 3.63 -11.47
C PRO A 173 2.73 3.88 -12.25
N THR A 174 2.46 5.15 -12.55
CA THR A 174 1.39 5.56 -13.45
C THR A 174 1.56 4.86 -14.81
N PRO A 175 0.49 4.42 -15.50
CA PRO A 175 0.56 3.61 -16.72
C PRO A 175 1.19 4.27 -17.96
N ASP A 176 1.66 5.50 -17.91
CA ASP A 176 1.98 6.35 -19.07
C ASP A 176 3.47 6.46 -19.46
N GLU A 177 4.38 5.60 -18.99
CA GLU A 177 5.77 5.61 -19.50
C GLU A 177 6.12 4.44 -20.44
N LYS A 178 5.17 3.94 -21.24
CA LYS A 178 5.45 2.99 -22.32
C LYS A 178 5.00 3.51 -23.67
N SER A 179 5.48 4.69 -24.09
CA SER A 179 5.45 5.07 -25.51
C SER A 179 6.52 6.11 -25.78
N ASP A 180 7.75 5.69 -25.93
CA ASP A 180 8.76 6.23 -26.84
C ASP A 180 10.12 5.58 -26.56
N ARG A 181 10.35 4.48 -27.26
CA ARG A 181 11.66 4.12 -27.85
C ARG A 181 11.54 2.90 -28.77
#